data_2323ccfdd51bdf42b5de94828f258985
#
_entry.id   2323ccfdd51bdf42b5de94828f258985
#
_cell.length_a   1.000
_cell.length_b   1.000
_cell.length_c   1.000
_cell.angle_alpha   90.00
_cell.angle_beta   90.00
_cell.angle_gamma   90.00
#
_symmetry.space_group_name_H-M   'P 1'
#
loop_
_entity.id
_entity.type
_entity.pdbx_description
1 polymer ?
#
loop_
_entity_poly.entity_id
_entity_poly.type
_entity_poly.pdbx_seq_one_letter_code
_entity_poly.pdbx_strand_id
1 'polypeptide(L)'
;MSRPGRAHMRVKVLIVEDSKASREYIAAMVEAVEGVEVVVTSSGFEALKLLPRHRFELIITDINMPDINGLELINFVKKNPNYREVPLFIITTEGRDQDRERGLALGAAEYLVKPFLPGSLEALLRRYLKLP
;
A
#
# COMPACT_ATOMS: atom_id res chain seq x y z
N MET A 1 -22.63 -8.10 -20.78
CA MET A 1 -22.40 -6.68 -21.04
C MET A 1 -21.77 -6.02 -19.83
N SER A 2 -20.72 -5.30 -20.07
CA SER A 2 -20.08 -4.54 -19.01
C SER A 2 -20.91 -3.28 -18.75
N ARG A 3 -21.36 -3.13 -17.53
CA ARG A 3 -22.09 -1.92 -17.15
C ARG A 3 -21.09 -0.78 -16.98
N PRO A 4 -21.41 0.42 -17.46
CA PRO A 4 -20.49 1.55 -17.34
C PRO A 4 -19.98 1.75 -15.91
N GLY A 5 -20.83 1.56 -14.91
CA GLY A 5 -20.45 1.74 -13.52
C GLY A 5 -19.42 0.74 -13.01
N ARG A 6 -19.21 -0.38 -13.71
CA ARG A 6 -18.24 -1.37 -13.27
C ARG A 6 -16.81 -0.87 -13.27
N ALA A 7 -16.46 -0.05 -14.27
CA ALA A 7 -15.15 0.53 -14.33
C ALA A 7 -14.86 1.41 -13.11
N HIS A 8 -15.92 2.03 -12.56
CA HIS A 8 -15.77 2.89 -11.37
C HIS A 8 -15.71 2.11 -10.08
N MET A 9 -15.91 0.79 -10.14
CA MET A 9 -15.87 -0.07 -8.96
C MET A 9 -14.52 -0.73 -8.76
N ARG A 10 -13.52 -0.35 -9.56
CA ARG A 10 -12.17 -0.84 -9.36
C ARG A 10 -11.64 -0.33 -8.03
N VAL A 11 -11.00 -1.24 -7.32
CA VAL A 11 -10.39 -0.94 -6.04
C VAL A 11 -9.04 -0.31 -6.29
N LYS A 12 -8.79 0.86 -5.72
CA LYS A 12 -7.51 1.56 -5.89
C LYS A 12 -6.56 1.26 -4.76
N VAL A 13 -5.33 0.95 -5.11
CA VAL A 13 -4.24 0.70 -4.17
C VAL A 13 -3.14 1.72 -4.42
N LEU A 14 -2.70 2.39 -3.37
CA LEU A 14 -1.58 3.33 -3.44
C LEU A 14 -0.29 2.58 -3.07
N ILE A 15 0.71 2.69 -3.92
CA ILE A 15 2.03 2.08 -3.68
C ILE A 15 3.06 3.20 -3.57
N VAL A 16 3.73 3.26 -2.43
CA VAL A 16 4.74 4.27 -2.14
C VAL A 16 6.09 3.56 -2.00
N GLU A 17 6.97 3.74 -2.98
CA GLU A 17 8.22 3.00 -3.05
C GLU A 17 9.22 3.77 -3.90
N ASP A 18 10.35 4.18 -3.32
CA ASP A 18 11.32 5.00 -4.05
C ASP A 18 12.21 4.20 -5.01
N SER A 19 12.43 2.92 -4.77
CA SER A 19 13.17 2.07 -5.69
C SER A 19 12.29 1.75 -6.91
N LYS A 20 12.75 2.17 -8.10
CA LYS A 20 12.00 1.94 -9.33
C LYS A 20 11.74 0.45 -9.55
N ALA A 21 12.75 -0.39 -9.40
CA ALA A 21 12.61 -1.83 -9.63
C ALA A 21 11.61 -2.44 -8.65
N SER A 22 11.70 -2.09 -7.38
CA SER A 22 10.80 -2.60 -6.37
C SER A 22 9.37 -2.10 -6.60
N ARG A 23 9.23 -0.82 -6.96
CA ARG A 23 7.93 -0.22 -7.25
C ARG A 23 7.23 -0.91 -8.40
N GLU A 24 7.95 -1.16 -9.50
CA GLU A 24 7.40 -1.83 -10.67
C GLU A 24 7.04 -3.28 -10.37
N TYR A 25 7.86 -3.95 -9.58
CA TYR A 25 7.61 -5.34 -9.21
C TYR A 25 6.34 -5.47 -8.35
N ILE A 26 6.21 -4.62 -7.33
CA ILE A 26 5.04 -4.64 -6.46
C ILE A 26 3.79 -4.25 -7.25
N ALA A 27 3.91 -3.20 -8.08
CA ALA A 27 2.77 -2.75 -8.90
C ALA A 27 2.28 -3.85 -9.81
N ALA A 28 3.19 -4.58 -10.46
CA ALA A 28 2.81 -5.67 -11.35
C ALA A 28 2.06 -6.78 -10.62
N MET A 29 2.52 -7.12 -9.40
CA MET A 29 1.85 -8.15 -8.62
C MET A 29 0.45 -7.71 -8.18
N VAL A 30 0.30 -6.45 -7.80
CA VAL A 30 -0.99 -5.94 -7.36
C VAL A 30 -1.95 -5.82 -8.53
N GLU A 31 -1.47 -5.33 -9.67
CA GLU A 31 -2.30 -5.18 -10.88
C GLU A 31 -2.74 -6.53 -11.45
N ALA A 32 -2.00 -7.60 -11.16
CA ALA A 32 -2.39 -8.92 -11.62
C ALA A 32 -3.67 -9.42 -10.95
N VAL A 33 -4.06 -8.82 -9.83
CA VAL A 33 -5.32 -9.16 -9.18
C VAL A 33 -6.45 -8.43 -9.89
N GLU A 34 -7.39 -9.20 -10.45
CA GLU A 34 -8.48 -8.61 -11.22
C GLU A 34 -9.33 -7.67 -10.36
N GLY A 35 -9.67 -6.53 -10.94
CA GLY A 35 -10.47 -5.52 -10.26
C GLY A 35 -9.67 -4.50 -9.48
N VAL A 36 -8.35 -4.58 -9.52
CA VAL A 36 -7.47 -3.66 -8.79
C VAL A 36 -6.81 -2.69 -9.74
N GLU A 37 -6.79 -1.42 -9.36
CA GLU A 37 -6.10 -0.36 -10.06
C GLU A 37 -5.04 0.20 -9.13
N VAL A 38 -3.81 0.41 -9.61
CA VAL A 38 -2.74 0.94 -8.77
C VAL A 38 -2.42 2.38 -9.13
N VAL A 39 -2.07 3.15 -8.10
CA VAL A 39 -1.49 4.48 -8.24
C VAL A 39 -0.14 4.37 -7.54
N VAL A 40 0.93 4.74 -8.22
CA VAL A 40 2.29 4.58 -7.68
C VAL A 40 2.93 5.94 -7.48
N THR A 41 3.79 6.01 -6.46
CA THR A 41 4.63 7.18 -6.24
C THR A 41 5.95 6.75 -5.62
N SER A 42 6.97 7.56 -5.80
CA SER A 42 8.30 7.30 -5.24
C SER A 42 8.56 8.13 -3.98
N SER A 43 7.59 8.89 -3.51
CA SER A 43 7.79 9.91 -2.48
C SER A 43 6.66 9.89 -1.47
N GLY A 44 7.02 9.96 -0.19
CA GLY A 44 6.04 10.07 0.88
C GLY A 44 5.24 11.38 0.82
N PHE A 45 5.90 12.49 0.46
CA PHE A 45 5.20 13.76 0.29
C PHE A 45 4.19 13.68 -0.84
N GLU A 46 4.57 13.05 -1.94
CA GLU A 46 3.65 12.86 -3.07
C GLU A 46 2.46 12.00 -2.65
N ALA A 47 2.71 10.98 -1.85
CA ALA A 47 1.63 10.14 -1.32
C ALA A 47 0.62 10.98 -0.54
N LEU A 48 1.10 11.90 0.29
CA LEU A 48 0.20 12.78 1.05
C LEU A 48 -0.67 13.64 0.15
N LYS A 49 -0.14 14.05 -1.00
CA LYS A 49 -0.90 14.84 -1.98
C LYS A 49 -1.91 13.99 -2.73
N LEU A 50 -1.62 12.70 -2.90
CA LEU A 50 -2.50 11.80 -3.62
C LEU A 50 -3.70 11.35 -2.79
N LEU A 51 -3.52 11.25 -1.47
CA LEU A 51 -4.58 10.77 -0.60
C LEU A 51 -5.92 11.48 -0.76
N PRO A 52 -5.97 12.83 -0.81
CA PRO A 52 -7.27 13.50 -0.97
C PRO A 52 -7.82 13.46 -2.39
N ARG A 53 -7.04 13.03 -3.37
CA ARG A 53 -7.46 13.01 -4.78
C ARG A 53 -8.09 11.70 -5.20
N HIS A 54 -7.93 10.64 -4.40
CA HIS A 54 -8.42 9.32 -4.73
C HIS A 54 -9.00 8.66 -3.50
N ARG A 55 -9.87 7.71 -3.71
CA ARG A 55 -10.37 6.89 -2.63
C ARG A 55 -9.60 5.57 -2.67
N PHE A 56 -8.59 5.45 -1.83
CA PHE A 56 -7.78 4.23 -1.76
C PHE A 56 -8.39 3.23 -0.80
N GLU A 57 -8.34 1.96 -1.18
CA GLU A 57 -8.80 0.85 -0.33
C GLU A 57 -7.63 0.19 0.39
N LEU A 58 -6.41 0.49 -0.01
CA LEU A 58 -5.20 -0.06 0.58
C LEU A 58 -4.02 0.84 0.25
N ILE A 59 -3.09 0.95 1.20
CA ILE A 59 -1.83 1.66 0.99
C ILE A 59 -0.71 0.67 1.26
N ILE A 60 0.27 0.61 0.35
CA ILE A 60 1.48 -0.19 0.51
C ILE A 60 2.64 0.80 0.52
N THR A 61 3.50 0.72 1.54
CA THR A 61 4.66 1.61 1.61
C THR A 61 5.91 0.87 2.06
N ASP A 62 7.07 1.33 1.58
CA ASP A 62 8.34 0.96 2.18
C ASP A 62 8.59 1.85 3.40
N ILE A 63 9.55 1.49 4.22
CA ILE A 63 9.99 2.32 5.34
C ILE A 63 10.99 3.37 4.87
N ASN A 64 11.99 2.94 4.12
CA ASN A 64 13.10 3.81 3.72
C ASN A 64 12.76 4.61 2.48
N MET A 65 12.51 5.89 2.66
CA MET A 65 12.24 6.82 1.57
C MET A 65 12.97 8.13 1.88
N PRO A 66 13.38 8.89 0.83
CA PRO A 66 14.28 10.03 1.05
C PRO A 66 13.64 11.24 1.75
N ASP A 67 12.33 11.40 1.65
CA ASP A 67 11.65 12.57 2.21
C ASP A 67 10.92 12.26 3.52
N ILE A 68 9.89 11.45 3.46
CA ILE A 68 9.15 10.98 4.64
C ILE A 68 9.29 9.47 4.66
N ASN A 69 9.72 8.90 5.80
CA ASN A 69 9.81 7.45 5.86
C ASN A 69 8.42 6.83 6.07
N GLY A 70 8.34 5.51 5.82
CA GLY A 70 7.06 4.81 5.89
C GLY A 70 6.41 4.84 7.26
N LEU A 71 7.20 4.90 8.33
CA LEU A 71 6.65 4.97 9.68
C LEU A 71 5.97 6.31 9.93
N GLU A 72 6.53 7.38 9.40
CA GLU A 72 5.92 8.70 9.48
C GLU A 72 4.63 8.75 8.67
N LEU A 73 4.64 8.12 7.49
CA LEU A 73 3.46 8.05 6.64
C LEU A 73 2.31 7.29 7.34
N ILE A 74 2.63 6.16 7.97
CA ILE A 74 1.63 5.41 8.74
C ILE A 74 1.04 6.28 9.84
N ASN A 75 1.91 6.96 10.56
CA ASN A 75 1.46 7.80 11.67
C ASN A 75 0.46 8.86 11.19
N PHE A 76 0.78 9.50 10.05
CA PHE A 76 -0.13 10.47 9.46
C PHE A 76 -1.48 9.84 9.09
N VAL A 77 -1.43 8.71 8.38
CA VAL A 77 -2.64 8.04 7.90
C VAL A 77 -3.53 7.62 9.08
N LYS A 78 -2.93 7.03 10.09
CA LYS A 78 -3.70 6.47 11.22
C LYS A 78 -4.24 7.54 12.15
N LYS A 79 -3.67 8.74 12.14
CA LYS A 79 -4.18 9.85 12.93
C LYS A 79 -5.22 10.69 12.19
N ASN A 80 -5.36 10.47 10.88
CA ASN A 80 -6.29 11.26 10.09
C ASN A 80 -7.64 10.53 10.01
N PRO A 81 -8.74 11.18 10.47
CA PRO A 81 -10.07 10.52 10.46
C PRO A 81 -10.52 10.09 9.06
N ASN A 82 -10.03 10.75 8.01
CA ASN A 82 -10.42 10.42 6.64
C ASN A 82 -9.73 9.16 6.11
N TYR A 83 -8.60 8.76 6.70
CA TYR A 83 -7.78 7.68 6.15
C TYR A 83 -7.48 6.56 7.14
N ARG A 84 -7.75 6.75 8.42
CA ARG A 84 -7.32 5.79 9.45
C ARG A 84 -7.91 4.40 9.29
N GLU A 85 -9.02 4.27 8.58
CA GLU A 85 -9.65 2.96 8.36
C GLU A 85 -9.06 2.22 7.16
N VAL A 86 -8.23 2.90 6.36
CA VAL A 86 -7.61 2.29 5.20
C VAL A 86 -6.48 1.37 5.67
N PRO A 87 -6.52 0.08 5.34
CA PRO A 87 -5.42 -0.81 5.74
C PRO A 87 -4.13 -0.39 5.05
N LEU A 88 -3.02 -0.53 5.77
CA LEU A 88 -1.71 -0.15 5.27
C LEU A 88 -0.74 -1.29 5.51
N PHE A 89 -0.07 -1.72 4.43
CA PHE A 89 0.96 -2.76 4.50
C PHE A 89 2.33 -2.10 4.39
N ILE A 90 3.29 -2.59 5.19
CA ILE A 90 4.69 -2.26 4.99
C ILE A 90 5.32 -3.39 4.20
N ILE A 91 6.04 -3.05 3.13
CA ILE A 91 6.83 -4.01 2.35
C ILE A 91 8.24 -3.42 2.25
N THR A 92 9.21 -4.04 2.91
CA THR A 92 10.52 -3.43 3.08
C THR A 92 11.61 -4.49 3.17
N THR A 93 12.87 -4.07 2.97
CA THR A 93 14.02 -4.94 3.23
C THR A 93 14.41 -4.93 4.70
N GLU A 94 13.83 -4.05 5.52
CA GLU A 94 14.13 -3.95 6.94
C GLU A 94 13.44 -5.07 7.72
N GLY A 95 14.18 -6.16 7.96
CA GLY A 95 13.61 -7.35 8.58
C GLY A 95 13.79 -7.45 10.09
N ARG A 96 14.30 -6.40 10.76
CA ARG A 96 14.52 -6.47 12.20
C ARG A 96 13.22 -6.47 12.97
N ASP A 97 13.18 -7.26 14.04
CA ASP A 97 11.98 -7.38 14.86
C ASP A 97 11.50 -6.03 15.40
N GLN A 98 12.43 -5.16 15.81
CA GLN A 98 12.04 -3.87 16.35
C GLN A 98 11.35 -2.97 15.32
N ASP A 99 11.78 -3.04 14.06
CA ASP A 99 11.13 -2.28 12.99
C ASP A 99 9.73 -2.80 12.73
N ARG A 100 9.60 -4.13 12.73
CA ARG A 100 8.30 -4.79 12.56
C ARG A 100 7.36 -4.42 13.71
N GLU A 101 7.85 -4.48 14.93
CA GLU A 101 7.04 -4.12 16.10
C GLU A 101 6.59 -2.67 16.05
N ARG A 102 7.47 -1.77 15.65
CA ARG A 102 7.13 -0.35 15.53
C ARG A 102 6.07 -0.12 14.46
N GLY A 103 6.25 -0.74 13.29
CA GLY A 103 5.30 -0.62 12.20
C GLY A 103 3.91 -1.10 12.60
N LEU A 104 3.85 -2.28 13.23
CA LEU A 104 2.57 -2.84 13.66
C LEU A 104 1.95 -2.01 14.80
N ALA A 105 2.78 -1.52 15.72
CA ALA A 105 2.29 -0.67 16.81
C ALA A 105 1.71 0.65 16.31
N LEU A 106 2.24 1.18 15.21
CA LEU A 106 1.72 2.41 14.60
C LEU A 106 0.44 2.18 13.82
N GLY A 107 0.10 0.92 13.56
CA GLY A 107 -1.15 0.59 12.91
C GLY A 107 -1.05 -0.09 11.55
N ALA A 108 0.16 -0.52 11.15
CA ALA A 108 0.28 -1.31 9.92
C ALA A 108 -0.53 -2.60 10.07
N ALA A 109 -1.28 -2.96 9.03
CA ALA A 109 -2.06 -4.18 9.05
C ALA A 109 -1.18 -5.40 8.81
N GLU A 110 -0.15 -5.25 7.96
CA GLU A 110 0.78 -6.33 7.61
C GLU A 110 2.17 -5.76 7.42
N TYR A 111 3.16 -6.62 7.62
CA TYR A 111 4.58 -6.26 7.46
C TYR A 111 5.25 -7.38 6.69
N LEU A 112 5.67 -7.12 5.46
CA LEU A 112 6.35 -8.09 4.62
C LEU A 112 7.79 -7.67 4.40
N VAL A 113 8.70 -8.64 4.50
CA VAL A 113 10.13 -8.40 4.27
C VAL A 113 10.49 -8.90 2.89
N LYS A 114 11.14 -8.05 2.10
CA LYS A 114 11.65 -8.43 0.77
C LYS A 114 12.90 -9.28 0.90
N PRO A 115 13.10 -10.31 0.07
CA PRO A 115 12.14 -10.80 -0.91
C PRO A 115 11.03 -11.65 -0.27
N PHE A 116 9.87 -11.65 -0.89
CA PHE A 116 8.74 -12.44 -0.44
C PHE A 116 8.13 -13.19 -1.62
N LEU A 117 7.33 -14.22 -1.34
CA LEU A 117 6.69 -15.00 -2.39
C LEU A 117 5.50 -14.23 -2.96
N PRO A 118 5.34 -14.21 -4.30
CA PRO A 118 4.21 -13.49 -4.91
C PRO A 118 2.85 -13.91 -4.36
N GLY A 119 2.67 -15.20 -4.09
CA GLY A 119 1.43 -15.70 -3.52
C GLY A 119 1.10 -15.14 -2.14
N SER A 120 2.13 -14.76 -1.37
CA SER A 120 1.91 -14.16 -0.05
C SER A 120 1.20 -12.83 -0.16
N LEU A 121 1.61 -11.99 -1.11
CA LEU A 121 0.99 -10.69 -1.29
C LEU A 121 -0.42 -10.84 -1.87
N GLU A 122 -0.58 -11.73 -2.86
CA GLU A 122 -1.90 -11.95 -3.45
C GLU A 122 -2.92 -12.41 -2.40
N ALA A 123 -2.54 -13.32 -1.52
CA ALA A 123 -3.42 -13.81 -0.47
C ALA A 123 -3.85 -12.67 0.46
N LEU A 124 -2.92 -11.77 0.81
CA LEU A 124 -3.24 -10.64 1.65
C LEU A 124 -4.16 -9.65 0.95
N LEU A 125 -3.91 -9.41 -0.34
CA LEU A 125 -4.78 -8.51 -1.11
C LEU A 125 -6.21 -9.03 -1.12
N ARG A 126 -6.39 -10.32 -1.34
CA ARG A 126 -7.72 -10.91 -1.37
C ARG A 126 -8.40 -10.90 -0.02
N ARG A 127 -7.61 -10.93 1.05
CA ARG A 127 -8.15 -10.87 2.41
C ARG A 127 -8.63 -9.47 2.76
N TYR A 128 -7.90 -8.44 2.33
CA TYR A 128 -8.17 -7.07 2.77
C TYR A 128 -9.03 -6.27 1.80
N LEU A 129 -9.03 -6.63 0.51
CA LEU A 129 -9.78 -5.90 -0.49
C LEU A 129 -11.13 -6.56 -0.74
N LYS A 130 -12.16 -5.73 -0.83
CA LYS A 130 -13.50 -6.22 -1.19
C LYS A 130 -13.61 -6.20 -2.71
N LEU A 131 -13.21 -7.31 -3.31
CA LEU A 131 -13.22 -7.43 -4.75
C LEU A 131 -14.56 -7.96 -5.23
N PRO A 132 -14.99 -7.50 -6.43
CA PRO A 132 -16.25 -7.97 -7.01
C PRO A 132 -16.21 -9.44 -7.40
#